data_f6e42c0426e23773772cc6c1cf096961
#
_entry.id   f6e42c0426e23773772cc6c1cf096961
#
_cell.length_a   1.000
_cell.length_b   1.000
_cell.length_c   1.000
_cell.angle_alpha   90.00
_cell.angle_beta   90.00
_cell.angle_gamma   90.00
#
_symmetry.space_group_name_H-M   'P 1'
#
loop_
_entity.id
_entity.type
_entity.pdbx_description
1 polymer ?
#
loop_
_entity_poly.entity_id
_entity_poly.type
_entity_poly.pdbx_seq_one_letter_code
_entity_poly.pdbx_strand_id
1 'polypeptide(L)'
;MTASGDPAATLTLKGGPTVGRLGLGAMRIAGPGVWGPPSDEQEAIALLRRAVDKGVNFIDTADSYGPGVSETLIARALYPYPAGLVIASKGGFTRPGPGSWAVDCRPEHLRRVCGESLKRLRLERIELYQLHTVDYRVPIEESIGALVDLQREGKIGRIGVSNVSAA
;
A
#
# COMPACT_ATOMS: atom_id res chain seq x y z
N MET A 1 -18.06 21.08 -3.67
CA MET A 1 -17.26 21.98 -2.82
C MET A 1 -15.81 21.63 -3.09
N THR A 2 -15.12 22.43 -3.86
CA THR A 2 -13.68 22.31 -4.13
C THR A 2 -12.93 22.59 -2.83
N ALA A 3 -12.12 21.65 -2.37
CA ALA A 3 -11.22 21.86 -1.25
C ALA A 3 -10.38 23.12 -1.56
N SER A 4 -10.48 24.13 -0.71
CA SER A 4 -9.69 25.34 -0.79
C SER A 4 -8.21 24.96 -0.76
N GLY A 5 -7.44 25.45 -1.72
CA GLY A 5 -6.02 25.14 -1.89
C GLY A 5 -5.14 25.76 -0.80
N ASP A 6 -5.36 25.37 0.46
CA ASP A 6 -4.39 25.65 1.51
C ASP A 6 -3.18 24.73 1.28
N PRO A 7 -2.01 25.27 0.92
CA PRO A 7 -0.80 24.49 0.70
C PRO A 7 -0.36 23.71 1.96
N ALA A 8 -0.87 24.07 3.15
CA ALA A 8 -0.68 23.31 4.38
C ALA A 8 -1.53 22.04 4.43
N ALA A 9 -2.60 21.91 3.63
CA ALA A 9 -3.51 20.76 3.63
C ALA A 9 -3.05 19.61 2.72
N THR A 10 -2.05 19.83 1.87
CA THR A 10 -1.57 18.85 0.89
C THR A 10 -0.06 18.61 0.98
N LEU A 11 0.38 17.49 0.42
CA LEU A 11 1.77 17.11 0.22
C LEU A 11 1.94 16.60 -1.21
N THR A 12 2.90 17.13 -1.93
CA THR A 12 3.28 16.59 -3.24
C THR A 12 4.44 15.61 -3.06
N LEU A 13 4.22 14.35 -3.43
CA LEU A 13 5.30 13.36 -3.48
C LEU A 13 6.28 13.79 -4.57
N LYS A 14 7.57 13.77 -4.28
CA LYS A 14 8.62 14.23 -5.21
C LYS A 14 8.46 13.58 -6.59
N GLY A 15 8.17 14.39 -7.60
CA GLY A 15 7.92 13.94 -8.97
C GLY A 15 6.68 13.05 -9.12
N GLY A 16 5.76 13.08 -8.18
CA GLY A 16 4.56 12.25 -8.13
C GLY A 16 3.28 13.04 -7.83
N PRO A 17 2.22 12.34 -7.43
CA PRO A 17 0.92 12.95 -7.17
C PRO A 17 0.93 13.85 -5.93
N THR A 18 -0.03 14.78 -5.91
CA THR A 18 -0.36 15.57 -4.72
C THR A 18 -1.45 14.85 -3.92
N VAL A 19 -1.19 14.65 -2.65
CA VAL A 19 -2.10 13.96 -1.72
C VAL A 19 -2.48 14.85 -0.54
N GLY A 20 -3.62 14.60 0.07
CA GLY A 20 -3.99 15.19 1.34
C GLY A 20 -3.01 14.77 2.44
N ARG A 21 -2.72 15.67 3.38
CA ARG A 21 -1.84 15.35 4.53
C ARG A 21 -2.49 14.36 5.49
N LEU A 22 -3.82 14.21 5.44
CA LEU A 22 -4.56 13.16 6.13
C LEU A 22 -4.85 12.03 5.14
N GLY A 23 -4.23 10.89 5.33
CA GLY A 23 -4.47 9.65 4.58
C GLY A 23 -5.14 8.58 5.45
N LEU A 24 -5.58 7.50 4.84
CA LEU A 24 -6.15 6.34 5.50
C LEU A 24 -5.15 5.17 5.53
N GLY A 25 -4.77 4.72 6.73
CA GLY A 25 -4.04 3.46 6.91
C GLY A 25 -5.01 2.28 6.96
N ALA A 26 -4.91 1.37 5.99
CA ALA A 26 -5.86 0.28 5.80
C ALA A 26 -5.47 -1.05 6.51
N MET A 27 -4.50 -1.02 7.43
CA MET A 27 -4.10 -2.23 8.16
C MET A 27 -5.24 -2.80 9.01
N ARG A 28 -6.06 -1.92 9.59
CA ARG A 28 -7.11 -2.29 10.54
C ARG A 28 -8.43 -2.72 9.90
N ILE A 29 -8.56 -2.67 8.58
CA ILE A 29 -9.73 -3.23 7.88
C ILE A 29 -9.62 -4.75 7.66
N ALA A 30 -8.48 -5.37 7.96
CA ALA A 30 -8.34 -6.82 8.04
C ALA A 30 -8.82 -7.33 9.41
N GLY A 31 -8.95 -8.64 9.53
CA GLY A 31 -9.40 -9.32 10.74
C GLY A 31 -8.46 -9.15 11.95
N PRO A 32 -8.85 -9.67 13.11
CA PRO A 32 -8.05 -9.60 14.33
C PRO A 32 -6.60 -10.07 14.13
N GLY A 33 -5.64 -9.37 14.71
CA GLY A 33 -4.22 -9.67 14.52
C GLY A 33 -3.70 -9.37 13.10
N VAL A 34 -4.45 -8.57 12.32
CA VAL A 34 -4.16 -8.29 10.89
C VAL A 34 -4.11 -9.60 10.09
N TRP A 35 -5.07 -10.51 10.37
CA TRP A 35 -5.15 -11.82 9.74
C TRP A 35 -6.57 -12.14 9.26
N GLY A 36 -6.68 -12.59 8.00
CA GLY A 36 -7.96 -12.95 7.40
C GLY A 36 -8.93 -11.79 7.23
N PRO A 37 -10.16 -12.07 6.83
CA PRO A 37 -11.20 -11.05 6.66
C PRO A 37 -11.66 -10.49 8.03
N PRO A 38 -12.16 -9.22 8.05
CA PRO A 38 -12.81 -8.69 9.24
C PRO A 38 -14.13 -9.41 9.50
N SER A 39 -14.65 -9.28 10.72
CA SER A 39 -15.96 -9.82 11.10
C SER A 39 -17.11 -9.22 10.29
N ASP A 40 -16.98 -7.97 9.87
CA ASP A 40 -17.93 -7.27 9.00
C ASP A 40 -17.20 -6.62 7.81
N GLU A 41 -17.22 -7.31 6.67
CA GLU A 41 -16.65 -6.80 5.43
C GLU A 41 -17.47 -5.62 4.86
N GLN A 42 -18.77 -5.56 5.11
CA GLN A 42 -19.62 -4.47 4.61
C GLN A 42 -19.30 -3.17 5.36
N GLU A 43 -19.05 -3.24 6.65
CA GLU A 43 -18.60 -2.09 7.42
C GLU A 43 -17.22 -1.61 6.95
N ALA A 44 -16.27 -2.52 6.70
CA ALA A 44 -14.96 -2.18 6.17
C ALA A 44 -15.05 -1.48 4.79
N ILE A 45 -15.93 -1.96 3.90
CA ILE A 45 -16.21 -1.35 2.60
C ILE A 45 -16.86 0.03 2.78
N ALA A 46 -17.82 0.16 3.66
CA ALA A 46 -18.49 1.43 3.94
C ALA A 46 -17.52 2.48 4.51
N LEU A 47 -16.60 2.07 5.38
CA LEU A 47 -15.53 2.93 5.92
C LEU A 47 -14.63 3.46 4.82
N LEU A 48 -14.17 2.60 3.90
CA LEU A 48 -13.32 2.99 2.77
C LEU A 48 -14.03 4.02 1.87
N ARG A 49 -15.29 3.77 1.52
CA ARG A 49 -16.11 4.71 0.73
C ARG A 49 -16.29 6.04 1.44
N ARG A 50 -16.66 6.00 2.72
CA ARG A 50 -16.83 7.21 3.53
C ARG A 50 -15.56 8.04 3.63
N ALA A 51 -14.40 7.40 3.76
CA ALA A 51 -13.13 8.11 3.80
C ALA A 51 -12.89 8.90 2.51
N VAL A 52 -13.12 8.27 1.35
CA VAL A 52 -12.98 8.93 0.03
C VAL A 52 -14.03 10.03 -0.15
N ASP A 53 -15.28 9.80 0.24
CA ASP A 53 -16.36 10.81 0.20
C ASP A 53 -16.05 12.04 1.08
N LYS A 54 -15.23 11.86 2.13
CA LYS A 54 -14.73 12.94 3.01
C LYS A 54 -13.46 13.62 2.48
N GLY A 55 -13.01 13.25 1.29
CA GLY A 55 -11.86 13.88 0.62
C GLY A 55 -10.51 13.22 0.90
N VAL A 56 -10.47 12.05 1.56
CA VAL A 56 -9.24 11.26 1.65
C VAL A 56 -8.88 10.78 0.24
N ASN A 57 -7.70 11.17 -0.24
CA ASN A 57 -7.18 10.77 -1.55
C ASN A 57 -5.86 9.99 -1.47
N PHE A 58 -5.50 9.51 -0.27
CA PHE A 58 -4.32 8.66 -0.05
C PHE A 58 -4.67 7.51 0.87
N ILE A 59 -4.51 6.27 0.38
CA ILE A 59 -4.75 5.04 1.15
C ILE A 59 -3.45 4.24 1.18
N ASP A 60 -2.98 3.93 2.40
CA ASP A 60 -1.80 3.11 2.64
C ASP A 60 -2.22 1.69 3.05
N THR A 61 -1.79 0.70 2.30
CA THR A 61 -2.01 -0.72 2.55
C THR A 61 -0.72 -1.53 2.43
N ALA A 62 -0.80 -2.85 2.45
CA ALA A 62 0.29 -3.79 2.20
C ALA A 62 -0.25 -5.17 1.79
N ASP A 63 0.56 -5.95 1.07
CA ASP A 63 0.31 -7.35 0.73
C ASP A 63 0.09 -8.23 1.96
N SER A 64 0.82 -7.94 3.04
CA SER A 64 0.83 -8.66 4.31
C SER A 64 -0.37 -8.37 5.21
N TYR A 65 -1.24 -7.40 4.87
CA TYR A 65 -2.42 -7.08 5.66
C TYR A 65 -3.58 -8.02 5.34
N GLY A 66 -3.78 -8.99 6.23
CA GLY A 66 -4.82 -10.00 6.16
C GLY A 66 -4.56 -11.24 5.30
N PRO A 67 -3.37 -11.70 4.93
CA PRO A 67 -2.58 -11.43 3.71
C PRO A 67 -3.45 -11.21 2.47
N GLY A 68 -3.30 -10.03 1.88
CA GLY A 68 -4.03 -9.62 0.67
C GLY A 68 -5.49 -9.19 0.89
N VAL A 69 -6.05 -9.38 2.08
CA VAL A 69 -7.45 -9.02 2.39
C VAL A 69 -7.65 -7.51 2.28
N SER A 70 -6.76 -6.71 2.85
CA SER A 70 -6.87 -5.26 2.82
C SER A 70 -6.88 -4.72 1.37
N GLU A 71 -5.97 -5.18 0.51
CA GLU A 71 -5.94 -4.80 -0.90
C GLU A 71 -7.20 -5.23 -1.65
N THR A 72 -7.69 -6.44 -1.36
CA THR A 72 -8.94 -6.96 -1.97
C THR A 72 -10.15 -6.12 -1.56
N LEU A 73 -10.26 -5.74 -0.28
CA LEU A 73 -11.36 -4.91 0.21
C LEU A 73 -11.30 -3.50 -0.38
N ILE A 74 -10.10 -2.91 -0.53
CA ILE A 74 -9.93 -1.62 -1.21
C ILE A 74 -10.46 -1.68 -2.64
N ALA A 75 -10.08 -2.71 -3.40
CA ALA A 75 -10.56 -2.88 -4.78
C ALA A 75 -12.08 -3.10 -4.83
N ARG A 76 -12.65 -3.92 -3.95
CA ARG A 76 -14.11 -4.15 -3.87
C ARG A 76 -14.89 -2.90 -3.51
N ALA A 77 -14.32 -2.04 -2.67
CA ALA A 77 -14.96 -0.82 -2.22
C ALA A 77 -14.93 0.30 -3.27
N LEU A 78 -13.80 0.45 -3.98
CA LEU A 78 -13.46 1.69 -4.67
C LEU A 78 -13.19 1.53 -6.17
N TYR A 79 -13.07 0.30 -6.69
CA TYR A 79 -12.87 0.11 -8.13
C TYR A 79 -14.21 0.28 -8.91
N PRO A 80 -14.24 1.04 -10.03
CA PRO A 80 -13.15 1.84 -10.60
C PRO A 80 -12.78 3.03 -9.71
N TYR A 81 -11.47 3.24 -9.53
CA TYR A 81 -10.97 4.23 -8.59
C TYR A 81 -11.30 5.66 -8.99
N PRO A 82 -11.72 6.53 -8.05
CA PRO A 82 -11.90 7.95 -8.32
C PRO A 82 -10.60 8.60 -8.81
N ALA A 83 -10.74 9.57 -9.72
CA ALA A 83 -9.60 10.34 -10.18
C ALA A 83 -8.88 11.03 -9.02
N GLY A 84 -7.55 10.96 -9.00
CA GLY A 84 -6.72 11.56 -7.96
C GLY A 84 -6.60 10.74 -6.66
N LEU A 85 -7.27 9.59 -6.54
CA LEU A 85 -7.03 8.65 -5.43
C LEU A 85 -5.69 7.93 -5.65
N VAL A 86 -4.82 8.02 -4.66
CA VAL A 86 -3.52 7.36 -4.63
C VAL A 86 -3.55 6.19 -3.67
N ILE A 87 -3.16 5.01 -4.16
CA ILE A 87 -3.01 3.82 -3.33
C ILE A 87 -1.52 3.51 -3.22
N ALA A 88 -1.04 3.44 -1.97
CA ALA A 88 0.28 2.96 -1.64
C ALA A 88 0.19 1.52 -1.12
N SER A 89 1.10 0.66 -1.55
CA SER A 89 1.23 -0.70 -1.01
C SER A 89 2.69 -1.02 -0.68
N LYS A 90 2.93 -2.17 -0.07
CA LYS A 90 4.25 -2.57 0.43
C LYS A 90 4.46 -4.06 0.22
N GLY A 91 5.74 -4.45 0.10
CA GLY A 91 6.19 -5.84 0.13
C GLY A 91 7.43 -6.00 0.99
N GLY A 92 7.65 -7.21 1.50
CA GLY A 92 8.81 -7.52 2.32
C GLY A 92 8.49 -8.18 3.67
N PHE A 93 7.25 -8.09 4.15
CA PHE A 93 6.76 -8.99 5.20
C PHE A 93 6.05 -10.19 4.61
N THR A 94 6.23 -11.33 5.25
CA THR A 94 5.44 -12.55 5.02
C THR A 94 4.65 -12.90 6.27
N ARG A 95 3.56 -13.64 6.09
CA ARG A 95 2.65 -14.01 7.17
C ARG A 95 2.50 -15.53 7.21
N PRO A 96 3.35 -16.24 7.98
CA PRO A 96 3.26 -17.71 8.12
C PRO A 96 1.99 -18.20 8.81
N GLY A 97 1.34 -17.34 9.60
CA GLY A 97 0.11 -17.64 10.33
C GLY A 97 -0.41 -16.44 11.13
N PRO A 98 -1.57 -16.61 11.82
CA PRO A 98 -2.13 -15.56 12.68
C PRO A 98 -1.11 -15.08 13.71
N GLY A 99 -0.97 -13.75 13.85
CA GLY A 99 -0.03 -13.14 14.79
C GLY A 99 1.47 -13.27 14.42
N SER A 100 1.81 -14.07 13.40
CA SER A 100 3.18 -14.30 12.98
C SER A 100 3.58 -13.38 11.84
N TRP A 101 4.74 -12.76 11.96
CA TRP A 101 5.35 -11.91 10.95
C TRP A 101 6.77 -12.39 10.68
N ALA A 102 7.11 -12.60 9.44
CA ALA A 102 8.45 -12.92 9.00
C ALA A 102 8.88 -11.94 7.90
N VAL A 103 10.16 -11.86 7.63
CA VAL A 103 10.72 -10.92 6.65
C VAL A 103 11.29 -11.71 5.49
N ASP A 104 10.98 -11.25 4.27
CA ASP A 104 11.58 -11.74 3.02
C ASP A 104 11.66 -10.57 2.03
N CYS A 105 12.87 -9.97 1.92
CA CYS A 105 13.12 -8.87 1.00
C CYS A 105 13.98 -9.29 -0.21
N ARG A 106 14.05 -10.59 -0.50
CA ARG A 106 14.73 -11.08 -1.69
C ARG A 106 14.08 -10.55 -2.97
N PRO A 107 14.85 -10.23 -4.00
CA PRO A 107 14.36 -9.66 -5.27
C PRO A 107 13.19 -10.45 -5.88
N GLU A 108 13.29 -11.77 -5.94
CA GLU A 108 12.25 -12.63 -6.51
C GLU A 108 10.94 -12.59 -5.72
N HIS A 109 11.02 -12.49 -4.37
CA HIS A 109 9.85 -12.35 -3.52
C HIS A 109 9.17 -11.00 -3.75
N LEU A 110 9.95 -9.90 -3.72
CA LEU A 110 9.42 -8.54 -3.91
C LEU A 110 8.72 -8.39 -5.27
N ARG A 111 9.32 -8.93 -6.36
CA ARG A 111 8.71 -8.93 -7.70
C ARG A 111 7.39 -9.70 -7.72
N ARG A 112 7.37 -10.87 -7.11
CA ARG A 112 6.17 -11.73 -7.05
C ARG A 112 5.04 -11.04 -6.29
N VAL A 113 5.29 -10.57 -5.06
CA VAL A 113 4.23 -9.97 -4.22
C VAL A 113 3.74 -8.64 -4.78
N CYS A 114 4.59 -7.85 -5.44
CA CYS A 114 4.17 -6.65 -6.16
C CYS A 114 3.18 -7.02 -7.30
N GLY A 115 3.49 -8.05 -8.08
CA GLY A 115 2.59 -8.54 -9.14
C GLY A 115 1.25 -9.06 -8.59
N GLU A 116 1.26 -9.70 -7.43
CA GLU A 116 0.05 -10.13 -6.73
C GLU A 116 -0.76 -8.95 -6.20
N SER A 117 -0.11 -7.91 -5.66
CA SER A 117 -0.75 -6.67 -5.22
C SER A 117 -1.44 -5.94 -6.37
N LEU A 118 -0.78 -5.81 -7.52
CA LEU A 118 -1.36 -5.23 -8.73
C LEU A 118 -2.66 -5.94 -9.14
N LYS A 119 -2.66 -7.29 -9.10
CA LYS A 119 -3.85 -8.09 -9.42
C LYS A 119 -4.98 -7.87 -8.41
N ARG A 120 -4.70 -7.90 -7.09
CA ARG A 120 -5.71 -7.70 -6.05
C ARG A 120 -6.31 -6.30 -6.10
N LEU A 121 -5.46 -5.29 -6.29
CA LEU A 121 -5.87 -3.89 -6.43
C LEU A 121 -6.48 -3.56 -7.78
N ARG A 122 -6.39 -4.45 -8.79
CA ARG A 122 -6.83 -4.20 -10.18
C ARG A 122 -6.17 -2.95 -10.77
N LEU A 123 -4.89 -2.77 -10.51
CA LEU A 123 -4.08 -1.66 -10.99
C LEU A 123 -3.02 -2.16 -11.97
N GLU A 124 -2.73 -1.38 -12.99
CA GLU A 124 -1.57 -1.59 -13.87
C GLU A 124 -0.30 -1.06 -13.22
N ARG A 125 -0.42 0.00 -12.38
CA ARG A 125 0.67 0.61 -11.64
C ARG A 125 0.23 1.03 -10.24
N ILE A 126 1.06 0.70 -9.22
CA ILE A 126 0.92 1.22 -7.87
C ILE A 126 1.76 2.52 -7.77
N GLU A 127 1.13 3.64 -7.43
CA GLU A 127 1.80 4.94 -7.46
C GLU A 127 2.94 5.09 -6.42
N LEU A 128 2.79 4.48 -5.25
CA LEU A 128 3.83 4.39 -4.23
C LEU A 128 3.94 2.96 -3.75
N TYR A 129 5.09 2.32 -3.97
CA TYR A 129 5.38 0.98 -3.45
C TYR A 129 6.57 1.03 -2.51
N GLN A 130 6.42 0.44 -1.33
CA GLN A 130 7.39 0.58 -0.27
C GLN A 130 8.06 -0.76 0.06
N LEU A 131 9.38 -0.74 0.29
CA LEU A 131 10.03 -1.81 1.03
C LEU A 131 9.49 -1.75 2.46
N HIS A 132 8.75 -2.78 2.88
CA HIS A 132 7.96 -2.75 4.12
C HIS A 132 8.83 -2.77 5.38
N THR A 133 10.01 -3.36 5.27
CA THR A 133 11.04 -3.43 6.32
C THR A 133 12.38 -3.81 5.68
N VAL A 134 13.46 -3.73 6.44
CA VAL A 134 14.78 -4.21 6.03
C VAL A 134 14.93 -5.69 6.41
N ASP A 135 15.43 -6.51 5.48
CA ASP A 135 15.88 -7.88 5.76
C ASP A 135 17.41 -7.88 5.86
N TYR A 136 17.93 -7.97 7.05
CA TYR A 136 19.38 -7.94 7.28
C TYR A 136 20.14 -9.16 6.71
N ARG A 137 19.43 -10.14 6.16
CA ARG A 137 20.02 -11.30 5.45
C ARG A 137 20.20 -11.05 3.96
N VAL A 138 19.64 -9.95 3.45
CA VAL A 138 19.69 -9.55 2.03
C VAL A 138 20.32 -8.17 1.95
N PRO A 139 21.35 -7.95 1.11
CA PRO A 139 21.87 -6.61 0.87
C PRO A 139 20.73 -5.66 0.45
N ILE A 140 20.65 -4.51 1.10
CA ILE A 140 19.53 -3.57 0.82
C ILE A 140 19.53 -3.09 -0.63
N GLU A 141 20.71 -3.04 -1.24
CA GLU A 141 20.90 -2.68 -2.64
C GLU A 141 20.19 -3.66 -3.59
N GLU A 142 20.15 -4.94 -3.25
CA GLU A 142 19.43 -5.96 -4.03
C GLU A 142 17.92 -5.77 -3.91
N SER A 143 17.43 -5.55 -2.68
CA SER A 143 16.01 -5.29 -2.42
C SER A 143 15.54 -4.02 -3.13
N ILE A 144 16.27 -2.92 -3.00
CA ILE A 144 15.95 -1.66 -3.68
C ILE A 144 16.13 -1.80 -5.19
N GLY A 145 17.15 -2.55 -5.64
CA GLY A 145 17.36 -2.86 -7.07
C GLY A 145 16.12 -3.50 -7.70
N ALA A 146 15.50 -4.45 -7.00
CA ALA A 146 14.25 -5.06 -7.46
C ALA A 146 13.10 -4.05 -7.59
N LEU A 147 13.00 -3.09 -6.68
CA LEU A 147 11.99 -2.03 -6.77
C LEU A 147 12.31 -1.05 -7.91
N VAL A 148 13.58 -0.74 -8.15
CA VAL A 148 14.01 0.08 -9.30
C VAL A 148 13.63 -0.58 -10.63
N ASP A 149 13.80 -1.89 -10.74
CA ASP A 149 13.41 -2.61 -11.95
C ASP A 149 11.87 -2.61 -12.13
N LEU A 150 11.09 -2.85 -11.07
CA LEU A 150 9.62 -2.73 -11.10
C LEU A 150 9.19 -1.32 -11.53
N GLN A 151 9.93 -0.28 -11.14
CA GLN A 151 9.67 1.09 -11.56
C GLN A 151 9.98 1.28 -13.05
N ARG A 152 11.10 0.75 -13.54
CA ARG A 152 11.46 0.79 -14.97
C ARG A 152 10.45 0.02 -15.84
N GLU A 153 9.90 -1.07 -15.31
CA GLU A 153 8.84 -1.85 -15.95
C GLU A 153 7.46 -1.12 -15.92
N GLY A 154 7.36 0.02 -15.26
CA GLY A 154 6.11 0.78 -15.13
C GLY A 154 5.11 0.22 -14.12
N LYS A 155 5.46 -0.83 -13.38
CA LYS A 155 4.59 -1.48 -12.38
C LYS A 155 4.41 -0.67 -11.11
N ILE A 156 5.42 0.14 -10.76
CA ILE A 156 5.33 1.07 -9.63
C ILE A 156 5.76 2.48 -10.05
N GLY A 157 5.16 3.49 -9.43
CA GLY A 157 5.45 4.90 -9.73
C GLY A 157 6.63 5.43 -8.92
N ARG A 158 6.59 5.23 -7.62
CA ARG A 158 7.58 5.72 -6.66
C ARG A 158 8.00 4.62 -5.70
N ILE A 159 9.25 4.69 -5.28
CA ILE A 159 9.81 3.80 -4.26
C ILE A 159 9.78 4.52 -2.92
N GLY A 160 9.32 3.82 -1.90
CA GLY A 160 9.39 4.25 -0.51
C GLY A 160 10.04 3.19 0.37
N VAL A 161 10.26 3.54 1.62
CA VAL A 161 10.77 2.64 2.66
C VAL A 161 9.96 2.82 3.93
N SER A 162 9.82 1.74 4.70
CA SER A 162 9.09 1.68 5.96
C SER A 162 9.93 0.93 6.99
N ASN A 163 9.76 1.25 8.26
CA ASN A 163 10.51 0.61 9.35
C ASN A 163 12.03 0.71 9.17
N VAL A 164 12.51 1.89 8.81
CA VAL A 164 13.92 2.23 8.68
C VAL A 164 14.26 3.38 9.63
N SER A 165 15.49 3.42 10.11
CA SER A 165 16.01 4.57 10.86
C SER A 165 16.51 5.65 9.89
N ALA A 166 16.64 6.88 10.37
CA ALA A 166 17.23 7.99 9.62
C ALA A 166 18.75 8.08 9.80
N ALA A 167 19.35 7.11 10.50
CA ALA A 167 20.80 7.06 10.78
C ALA A 167 21.54 6.36 9.66
#